data_630a47a18d2479c5f2b5396f48dd0860
#
_entry.id   630a47a18d2479c5f2b5396f48dd0860
#
_cell.length_a   1.000
_cell.length_b   1.000
_cell.length_c   1.000
_cell.angle_alpha   90.00
_cell.angle_beta   90.00
_cell.angle_gamma   90.00
#
_symmetry.space_group_name_H-M   'P 1'
#
loop_
_entity.id
_entity.type
_entity.pdbx_description
1 polymer ?
#
loop_
_entity_poly.entity_id
_entity_poly.type
_entity_poly.pdbx_seq_one_letter_code
_entity_poly.pdbx_strand_id
1 'polypeptide(L)'
;IIDDHKYEITTLRKDISTDGRHAKVEFSLNWKDDSNRRDFSINAIYSDKDGNLFDPHNGKKDLESGTVKFIGNPEGRIQEDYLRILRYLRFFLNYSNIKHDLEIFKTIKRNIGGISKISSERLLEEFKKLTKSVGFIKLFKDKDSLELIDIIFPQLKNLQSFKKLNVYAQKNLSKIDF
;
A
#
# COMPACT_ATOMS: atom_id res chain seq x y z
N ILE A 1 -3.25 10.33 22.17
CA ILE A 1 -1.93 9.77 22.51
C ILE A 1 -2.04 9.25 23.92
N ILE A 2 -1.67 8.01 24.15
CA ILE A 2 -1.63 7.38 25.48
C ILE A 2 -0.22 6.80 25.61
N ASP A 3 0.51 7.17 26.67
CA ASP A 3 1.88 6.71 26.92
C ASP A 3 2.82 6.86 25.71
N ASP A 4 2.79 8.04 25.06
CA ASP A 4 3.53 8.38 23.83
C ASP A 4 3.18 7.54 22.58
N HIS A 5 2.15 6.71 22.66
CA HIS A 5 1.63 5.97 21.50
C HIS A 5 0.45 6.68 20.87
N LYS A 6 0.47 6.77 19.54
CA LYS A 6 -0.64 7.32 18.74
C LYS A 6 -1.60 6.20 18.38
N TYR A 7 -2.85 6.30 18.84
CA TYR A 7 -3.94 5.41 18.47
C TYR A 7 -4.86 6.10 17.47
N GLU A 8 -5.12 5.46 16.35
CA GLU A 8 -6.09 5.93 15.35
C GLU A 8 -7.42 5.23 15.60
N ILE A 9 -8.44 6.02 16.00
CA ILE A 9 -9.78 5.51 16.24
C ILE A 9 -10.67 5.96 15.10
N THR A 10 -11.33 5.02 14.44
CA THR A 10 -12.24 5.27 13.32
C THR A 10 -13.46 4.35 13.40
N THR A 11 -14.56 4.78 12.81
CA THR A 11 -15.75 3.94 12.64
C THR A 11 -15.61 3.02 11.44
N LEU A 12 -16.24 1.85 11.50
CA LEU A 12 -16.43 1.00 10.33
C LEU A 12 -17.37 1.70 9.33
N ARG A 13 -17.10 1.53 8.05
CA ARG A 13 -17.88 2.16 6.99
C ARG A 13 -17.93 1.32 5.72
N LYS A 14 -18.97 1.57 4.94
CA LYS A 14 -19.15 1.07 3.59
C LYS A 14 -19.07 2.23 2.61
N ASP A 15 -18.33 2.09 1.53
CA ASP A 15 -18.29 3.08 0.47
C ASP A 15 -19.48 2.84 -0.48
N ILE A 16 -20.36 3.85 -0.63
CA ILE A 16 -21.54 3.78 -1.52
C ILE A 16 -21.12 4.14 -2.94
N SER A 17 -20.27 5.18 -3.08
CA SER A 17 -19.66 5.61 -4.34
C SER A 17 -18.32 6.24 -4.04
N THR A 18 -17.36 6.10 -4.94
CA THR A 18 -16.03 6.68 -4.81
C THR A 18 -15.55 7.24 -6.14
N ASP A 19 -14.85 8.39 -6.09
CA ASP A 19 -14.09 8.97 -7.20
C ASP A 19 -12.58 8.84 -6.99
N GLY A 20 -12.17 7.96 -6.05
CA GLY A 20 -10.78 7.73 -5.67
C GLY A 20 -10.24 8.71 -4.61
N ARG A 21 -10.79 9.92 -4.52
CA ARG A 21 -10.41 10.92 -3.51
C ARG A 21 -11.47 11.08 -2.42
N HIS A 22 -12.72 11.11 -2.84
CA HIS A 22 -13.86 11.25 -1.95
C HIS A 22 -14.76 10.04 -2.10
N ALA A 23 -15.18 9.49 -0.99
CA ALA A 23 -16.18 8.44 -0.96
C ALA A 23 -17.42 8.99 -0.25
N LYS A 24 -18.59 8.79 -0.87
CA LYS A 24 -19.82 8.86 -0.13
C LYS A 24 -19.91 7.61 0.71
N VAL A 25 -19.82 7.77 2.02
CA VAL A 25 -19.73 6.65 2.96
C VAL A 25 -21.02 6.51 3.76
N GLU A 26 -21.31 5.28 4.13
CA GLU A 26 -22.31 4.93 5.13
C GLU A 26 -21.60 4.24 6.29
N PHE A 27 -21.93 4.63 7.52
CA PHE A 27 -21.38 3.95 8.70
C PHE A 27 -21.99 2.56 8.82
N SER A 28 -21.14 1.58 9.10
CA SER A 28 -21.51 0.18 9.25
C SER A 28 -21.07 -0.35 10.60
N LEU A 29 -21.78 -1.32 11.13
CA LEU A 29 -21.33 -2.13 12.27
C LEU A 29 -20.71 -3.45 11.81
N ASN A 30 -20.68 -3.69 10.50
CA ASN A 30 -20.25 -4.94 9.92
C ASN A 30 -18.79 -4.85 9.45
N TRP A 31 -17.93 -5.65 10.04
CA TRP A 31 -16.51 -5.75 9.66
C TRP A 31 -16.30 -6.19 8.20
N LYS A 32 -17.22 -7.01 7.67
CA LYS A 32 -17.15 -7.45 6.28
C LYS A 32 -17.34 -6.30 5.29
N ASP A 33 -18.27 -5.39 5.59
CA ASP A 33 -18.48 -4.20 4.76
C ASP A 33 -17.24 -3.31 4.73
N ASP A 34 -16.63 -3.07 5.91
CA ASP A 34 -15.39 -2.30 5.99
C ASP A 34 -14.23 -3.00 5.29
N SER A 35 -14.14 -4.34 5.39
CA SER A 35 -13.10 -5.12 4.73
C SER A 35 -13.18 -5.06 3.21
N ASN A 36 -14.38 -5.08 2.64
CA ASN A 36 -14.60 -5.08 1.19
C ASN A 36 -14.12 -3.79 0.50
N ARG A 37 -14.07 -2.66 1.22
CA ARG A 37 -13.56 -1.40 0.66
C ARG A 37 -12.04 -1.29 0.74
N ARG A 38 -11.36 -2.15 1.52
CA ARG A 38 -9.90 -2.17 1.63
C ARG A 38 -9.25 -2.54 0.29
N ASP A 39 -7.99 -2.20 0.13
CA ASP A 39 -7.24 -2.46 -1.11
C ASP A 39 -6.73 -3.90 -1.21
N PHE A 40 -6.10 -4.42 -0.15
CA PHE A 40 -5.44 -5.73 -0.15
C PHE A 40 -5.94 -6.63 0.96
N SER A 41 -5.97 -7.95 0.72
CA SER A 41 -6.37 -8.97 1.69
C SER A 41 -5.59 -8.85 3.00
N ILE A 42 -4.27 -8.66 2.92
CA ILE A 42 -3.37 -8.50 4.08
C ILE A 42 -3.64 -7.22 4.89
N ASN A 43 -4.34 -6.24 4.31
CA ASN A 43 -4.73 -4.99 4.97
C ASN A 43 -6.20 -5.01 5.46
N ALA A 44 -6.82 -6.18 5.47
CA ALA A 44 -8.22 -6.37 5.85
C ALA A 44 -8.38 -7.48 6.91
N ILE A 45 -7.37 -7.67 7.73
CA ILE A 45 -7.40 -8.55 8.89
C ILE A 45 -7.75 -7.71 10.10
N TYR A 46 -8.72 -8.14 10.88
CA TYR A 46 -9.19 -7.48 12.09
C TYR A 46 -8.97 -8.36 13.30
N SER A 47 -8.84 -7.76 14.46
CA SER A 47 -8.81 -8.46 15.74
C SER A 47 -9.80 -7.80 16.69
N ASP A 48 -10.51 -8.61 17.47
CA ASP A 48 -11.26 -8.10 18.61
C ASP A 48 -10.32 -7.84 19.82
N LYS A 49 -10.90 -7.36 20.92
CA LYS A 49 -10.16 -7.08 22.17
C LYS A 49 -9.56 -8.32 22.83
N ASP A 50 -10.08 -9.51 22.50
CA ASP A 50 -9.66 -10.81 23.06
C ASP A 50 -8.64 -11.50 22.14
N GLY A 51 -8.27 -10.89 21.00
CA GLY A 51 -7.30 -11.40 20.04
C GLY A 51 -7.88 -12.36 18.99
N ASN A 52 -9.21 -12.55 18.96
CA ASN A 52 -9.83 -13.35 17.92
C ASN A 52 -9.75 -12.61 16.58
N LEU A 53 -9.37 -13.33 15.54
CA LEU A 53 -9.19 -12.75 14.21
C LEU A 53 -10.46 -12.89 13.38
N PHE A 54 -10.81 -11.81 12.66
CA PHE A 54 -11.77 -11.82 11.57
C PHE A 54 -11.03 -11.50 10.28
N ASP A 55 -10.95 -12.49 9.39
CA ASP A 55 -10.18 -12.44 8.13
C ASP A 55 -11.03 -12.93 6.94
N PRO A 56 -11.95 -12.11 6.45
CA PRO A 56 -12.92 -12.53 5.42
C PRO A 56 -12.29 -12.73 4.03
N HIS A 57 -11.05 -12.29 3.82
CA HIS A 57 -10.34 -12.34 2.54
C HIS A 57 -9.12 -13.26 2.55
N ASN A 58 -8.93 -14.07 3.59
CA ASN A 58 -7.76 -14.92 3.77
C ASN A 58 -6.42 -14.16 3.77
N GLY A 59 -6.41 -12.94 4.30
CA GLY A 59 -5.23 -12.08 4.36
C GLY A 59 -4.10 -12.68 5.17
N LYS A 60 -4.38 -13.44 6.22
CA LYS A 60 -3.38 -14.17 7.00
C LYS A 60 -2.64 -15.18 6.13
N LYS A 61 -3.36 -16.00 5.35
CA LYS A 61 -2.77 -16.95 4.41
C LYS A 61 -1.92 -16.26 3.34
N ASP A 62 -2.43 -15.14 2.79
CA ASP A 62 -1.71 -14.36 1.80
C ASP A 62 -0.42 -13.76 2.41
N LEU A 63 -0.49 -13.27 3.65
CA LEU A 63 0.68 -12.77 4.37
C LEU A 63 1.74 -13.87 4.62
N GLU A 64 1.32 -15.03 5.07
CA GLU A 64 2.20 -16.20 5.31
C GLU A 64 2.88 -16.67 4.02
N SER A 65 2.18 -16.62 2.89
CA SER A 65 2.73 -16.98 1.57
C SER A 65 3.53 -15.85 0.91
N GLY A 66 3.53 -14.65 1.47
CA GLY A 66 4.15 -13.47 0.89
C GLY A 66 3.40 -12.91 -0.32
N THR A 67 2.11 -13.22 -0.46
CA THR A 67 1.28 -12.77 -1.57
C THR A 67 0.62 -11.44 -1.24
N VAL A 68 0.67 -10.47 -2.16
CA VAL A 68 -0.10 -9.22 -2.07
C VAL A 68 -1.22 -9.25 -3.09
N LYS A 69 -2.45 -9.45 -2.61
CA LYS A 69 -3.63 -9.68 -3.43
C LYS A 69 -4.65 -8.57 -3.24
N PHE A 70 -5.17 -8.04 -4.35
CA PHE A 70 -6.28 -7.09 -4.32
C PHE A 70 -7.57 -7.76 -3.83
N ILE A 71 -8.37 -7.04 -3.06
CA ILE A 71 -9.73 -7.44 -2.75
C ILE A 71 -10.61 -7.06 -3.92
N GLY A 72 -11.23 -8.05 -4.56
CA GLY A 72 -12.01 -7.87 -5.78
C GLY A 72 -11.16 -7.88 -7.06
N ASN A 73 -11.69 -7.27 -8.12
CA ASN A 73 -11.02 -7.22 -9.41
C ASN A 73 -9.86 -6.21 -9.41
N PRO A 74 -8.59 -6.62 -9.66
CA PRO A 74 -7.45 -5.72 -9.59
C PRO A 74 -7.55 -4.49 -10.50
N GLU A 75 -8.05 -4.66 -11.74
CA GLU A 75 -8.16 -3.57 -12.69
C GLU A 75 -9.18 -2.53 -12.23
N GLY A 76 -10.37 -2.96 -11.82
CA GLY A 76 -11.38 -2.06 -11.26
C GLY A 76 -10.87 -1.34 -10.02
N ARG A 77 -10.18 -2.05 -9.12
CA ARG A 77 -9.61 -1.45 -7.90
C ARG A 77 -8.54 -0.40 -8.18
N ILE A 78 -7.70 -0.62 -9.20
CA ILE A 78 -6.70 0.37 -9.64
C ILE A 78 -7.39 1.57 -10.30
N GLN A 79 -8.42 1.36 -11.10
CA GLN A 79 -9.14 2.44 -11.79
C GLN A 79 -9.96 3.31 -10.84
N GLU A 80 -10.45 2.76 -9.72
CA GLU A 80 -11.07 3.54 -8.66
C GLU A 80 -10.09 4.53 -8.02
N ASP A 81 -8.83 4.12 -7.80
CA ASP A 81 -7.77 4.96 -7.24
C ASP A 81 -6.39 4.48 -7.70
N TYR A 82 -5.79 5.19 -8.64
CA TYR A 82 -4.48 4.84 -9.21
C TYR A 82 -3.34 4.89 -8.19
N LEU A 83 -3.51 5.54 -7.03
CA LEU A 83 -2.53 5.50 -5.93
C LEU A 83 -2.32 4.08 -5.41
N ARG A 84 -3.28 3.18 -5.62
CA ARG A 84 -3.16 1.76 -5.26
C ARG A 84 -2.00 1.05 -5.97
N ILE A 85 -1.53 1.55 -7.10
CA ILE A 85 -0.32 1.05 -7.77
C ILE A 85 0.91 1.25 -6.87
N LEU A 86 1.11 2.47 -6.36
CA LEU A 86 2.24 2.77 -5.47
C LEU A 86 2.09 2.08 -4.11
N ARG A 87 0.84 1.98 -3.61
CA ARG A 87 0.52 1.21 -2.41
C ARG A 87 0.85 -0.27 -2.58
N TYR A 88 0.50 -0.87 -3.75
CA TYR A 88 0.85 -2.26 -4.06
C TYR A 88 2.36 -2.48 -3.98
N LEU A 89 3.17 -1.61 -4.58
CA LEU A 89 4.63 -1.69 -4.49
C LEU A 89 5.11 -1.65 -3.04
N ARG A 90 4.58 -0.73 -2.24
CA ARG A 90 4.96 -0.62 -0.83
C ARG A 90 4.61 -1.89 -0.03
N PHE A 91 3.42 -2.43 -0.20
CA PHE A 91 3.02 -3.68 0.45
C PHE A 91 3.85 -4.86 -0.05
N PHE A 92 4.06 -4.95 -1.37
CA PHE A 92 4.87 -6.01 -1.98
C PHE A 92 6.30 -6.00 -1.42
N LEU A 93 6.98 -4.88 -1.45
CA LEU A 93 8.35 -4.77 -0.94
C LEU A 93 8.46 -5.07 0.56
N ASN A 94 7.42 -4.77 1.35
CA ASN A 94 7.44 -5.05 2.79
C ASN A 94 7.12 -6.50 3.14
N TYR A 95 6.17 -7.11 2.47
CA TYR A 95 5.58 -8.38 2.93
C TYR A 95 5.84 -9.55 1.97
N SER A 96 6.25 -9.31 0.72
CA SER A 96 6.55 -10.36 -0.24
C SER A 96 8.03 -10.71 -0.29
N ASN A 97 8.32 -12.02 -0.45
CA ASN A 97 9.63 -12.55 -0.78
C ASN A 97 9.58 -13.42 -2.05
N ILE A 98 8.47 -13.40 -2.76
CA ILE A 98 8.25 -14.10 -4.02
C ILE A 98 8.25 -13.09 -5.18
N LYS A 99 8.17 -13.56 -6.41
CA LYS A 99 8.03 -12.68 -7.59
C LYS A 99 6.63 -12.07 -7.63
N HIS A 100 6.51 -10.95 -8.33
CA HIS A 100 5.20 -10.37 -8.64
C HIS A 100 4.30 -11.40 -9.31
N ASP A 101 3.01 -11.42 -8.93
CA ASP A 101 2.00 -12.11 -9.71
C ASP A 101 1.93 -11.49 -11.10
N LEU A 102 2.05 -12.35 -12.11
CA LEU A 102 2.19 -11.90 -13.51
C LEU A 102 0.96 -11.12 -14.00
N GLU A 103 -0.24 -11.56 -13.62
CA GLU A 103 -1.48 -10.91 -14.05
C GLU A 103 -1.69 -9.58 -13.32
N ILE A 104 -1.38 -9.50 -12.03
CA ILE A 104 -1.40 -8.24 -11.28
C ILE A 104 -0.39 -7.26 -11.88
N PHE A 105 0.82 -7.71 -12.17
CA PHE A 105 1.87 -6.87 -12.74
C PHE A 105 1.50 -6.33 -14.12
N LYS A 106 0.97 -7.16 -15.02
CA LYS A 106 0.45 -6.74 -16.32
C LYS A 106 -0.68 -5.71 -16.17
N THR A 107 -1.59 -5.95 -15.23
CA THR A 107 -2.71 -5.05 -14.97
C THR A 107 -2.22 -3.68 -14.48
N ILE A 108 -1.22 -3.66 -13.59
CA ILE A 108 -0.58 -2.43 -13.14
C ILE A 108 0.04 -1.69 -14.33
N LYS A 109 0.82 -2.37 -15.17
CA LYS A 109 1.47 -1.74 -16.34
C LYS A 109 0.47 -1.15 -17.32
N ARG A 110 -0.66 -1.81 -17.59
CA ARG A 110 -1.73 -1.27 -18.44
C ARG A 110 -2.35 0.01 -17.87
N ASN A 111 -2.44 0.12 -16.56
CA ASN A 111 -3.13 1.21 -15.88
C ASN A 111 -2.20 2.29 -15.31
N ILE A 112 -0.87 2.14 -15.45
CA ILE A 112 0.12 3.02 -14.81
C ILE A 112 0.01 4.49 -15.26
N GLY A 113 -0.43 4.73 -16.48
CA GLY A 113 -0.67 6.08 -17.00
C GLY A 113 -1.71 6.88 -16.20
N GLY A 114 -2.61 6.19 -15.49
CA GLY A 114 -3.59 6.82 -14.61
C GLY A 114 -2.99 7.52 -13.39
N ILE A 115 -1.74 7.26 -13.06
CA ILE A 115 -0.98 7.95 -12.00
C ILE A 115 -0.96 9.47 -12.22
N SER A 116 -0.96 9.93 -13.48
CA SER A 116 -1.01 11.36 -13.81
C SER A 116 -2.27 12.07 -13.32
N LYS A 117 -3.32 11.35 -12.96
CA LYS A 117 -4.57 11.90 -12.41
C LYS A 117 -4.50 12.12 -10.89
N ILE A 118 -3.43 11.66 -10.23
CA ILE A 118 -3.26 11.78 -8.78
C ILE A 118 -2.53 13.08 -8.47
N SER A 119 -2.97 13.78 -7.41
CA SER A 119 -2.27 14.98 -6.96
C SER A 119 -0.85 14.66 -6.48
N SER A 120 0.06 15.61 -6.71
CA SER A 120 1.47 15.48 -6.34
C SER A 120 1.65 15.22 -4.84
N GLU A 121 0.81 15.83 -4.01
CA GLU A 121 0.84 15.65 -2.55
C GLU A 121 0.55 14.21 -2.16
N ARG A 122 -0.50 13.59 -2.74
CA ARG A 122 -0.85 12.19 -2.47
C ARG A 122 0.26 11.24 -2.91
N LEU A 123 0.84 11.48 -4.10
CA LEU A 123 1.97 10.71 -4.61
C LEU A 123 3.18 10.83 -3.68
N LEU A 124 3.51 12.06 -3.26
CA LEU A 124 4.64 12.32 -2.38
C LEU A 124 4.46 11.65 -1.01
N GLU A 125 3.27 11.75 -0.42
CA GLU A 125 2.97 11.12 0.87
C GLU A 125 3.09 9.59 0.81
N GLU A 126 2.60 8.96 -0.24
CA GLU A 126 2.74 7.50 -0.38
C GLU A 126 4.18 7.11 -0.70
N PHE A 127 4.91 7.91 -1.49
CA PHE A 127 6.34 7.71 -1.74
C PHE A 127 7.18 7.85 -0.47
N LYS A 128 6.89 8.83 0.39
CA LYS A 128 7.53 8.95 1.72
C LYS A 128 7.30 7.70 2.57
N LYS A 129 6.08 7.14 2.59
CA LYS A 129 5.79 5.88 3.30
C LYS A 129 6.58 4.72 2.72
N LEU A 130 6.72 4.65 1.40
CA LEU A 130 7.53 3.63 0.73
C LEU A 130 9.00 3.74 1.13
N THR A 131 9.60 4.93 1.05
CA THR A 131 11.03 5.16 1.36
C THR A 131 11.37 4.93 2.84
N LYS A 132 10.42 5.20 3.74
CA LYS A 132 10.56 4.93 5.17
C LYS A 132 10.36 3.46 5.54
N SER A 133 9.84 2.64 4.64
CA SER A 133 9.53 1.25 4.93
C SER A 133 10.79 0.36 4.95
N VAL A 134 10.76 -0.66 5.81
CA VAL A 134 11.86 -1.65 5.90
C VAL A 134 12.11 -2.35 4.56
N GLY A 135 11.05 -2.59 3.81
CA GLY A 135 11.11 -3.26 2.51
C GLY A 135 11.73 -2.43 1.40
N PHE A 136 11.93 -1.11 1.57
CA PHE A 136 12.44 -0.23 0.53
C PHE A 136 13.78 -0.69 -0.06
N ILE A 137 14.64 -1.29 0.75
CA ILE A 137 15.94 -1.82 0.29
C ILE A 137 15.79 -2.93 -0.77
N LYS A 138 14.67 -3.66 -0.77
CA LYS A 138 14.38 -4.71 -1.75
C LYS A 138 14.14 -4.14 -3.15
N LEU A 139 13.68 -2.89 -3.24
CA LEU A 139 13.46 -2.19 -4.51
C LEU A 139 14.70 -2.27 -5.42
N PHE A 140 15.90 -2.14 -4.86
CA PHE A 140 17.14 -2.14 -5.62
C PHE A 140 17.59 -3.53 -6.11
N LYS A 141 16.88 -4.57 -5.70
CA LYS A 141 17.12 -5.95 -6.11
C LYS A 141 16.01 -6.51 -7.01
N ASP A 142 14.86 -5.85 -7.02
CA ASP A 142 13.69 -6.25 -7.80
C ASP A 142 13.53 -5.36 -9.03
N LYS A 143 13.90 -5.89 -10.19
CA LYS A 143 13.88 -5.16 -11.47
C LYS A 143 12.47 -4.69 -11.86
N ASP A 144 11.45 -5.51 -11.57
CA ASP A 144 10.08 -5.21 -11.92
C ASP A 144 9.56 -4.02 -11.09
N SER A 145 9.84 -4.00 -9.79
CA SER A 145 9.51 -2.86 -8.93
C SER A 145 10.28 -1.58 -9.31
N LEU A 146 11.57 -1.70 -9.70
CA LEU A 146 12.36 -0.57 -10.19
C LEU A 146 11.76 0.02 -11.47
N GLU A 147 11.38 -0.82 -12.44
CA GLU A 147 10.74 -0.38 -13.67
C GLU A 147 9.47 0.44 -13.38
N LEU A 148 8.62 -0.02 -12.46
CA LEU A 148 7.42 0.72 -12.09
C LEU A 148 7.75 2.08 -11.46
N ILE A 149 8.74 2.14 -10.57
CA ILE A 149 9.15 3.40 -9.95
C ILE A 149 9.73 4.37 -10.98
N ASP A 150 10.53 3.90 -11.94
CA ASP A 150 11.09 4.74 -13.00
C ASP A 150 9.99 5.33 -13.91
N ILE A 151 8.92 4.57 -14.17
CA ILE A 151 7.76 5.09 -14.92
C ILE A 151 6.97 6.10 -14.09
N ILE A 152 6.75 5.85 -12.79
CA ILE A 152 5.96 6.73 -11.91
C ILE A 152 6.72 8.04 -11.62
N PHE A 153 8.03 7.96 -11.44
CA PHE A 153 8.89 9.10 -11.05
C PHE A 153 10.10 9.25 -12.00
N PRO A 154 9.87 9.57 -13.27
CA PRO A 154 10.96 9.66 -14.27
C PRO A 154 12.00 10.74 -13.95
N GLN A 155 11.68 11.69 -13.07
CA GLN A 155 12.59 12.72 -12.59
C GLN A 155 13.60 12.22 -11.54
N LEU A 156 13.38 11.04 -10.94
CA LEU A 156 14.27 10.49 -9.91
C LEU A 156 15.49 9.81 -10.54
N LYS A 157 16.37 10.59 -11.15
CA LYS A 157 17.55 10.10 -11.91
C LYS A 157 18.60 9.35 -11.07
N ASN A 158 18.57 9.44 -9.74
CA ASN A 158 19.57 8.87 -8.84
C ASN A 158 18.97 8.06 -7.69
N LEU A 159 18.01 7.18 -7.98
CA LEU A 159 17.42 6.27 -6.98
C LEU A 159 18.48 5.49 -6.18
N GLN A 160 19.63 5.15 -6.80
CA GLN A 160 20.75 4.50 -6.13
C GLN A 160 21.32 5.31 -4.95
N SER A 161 21.22 6.63 -4.98
CA SER A 161 21.65 7.49 -3.87
C SER A 161 20.75 7.31 -2.63
N PHE A 162 19.45 7.01 -2.83
CA PHE A 162 18.54 6.70 -1.74
C PHE A 162 18.90 5.40 -1.00
N LYS A 163 19.62 4.47 -1.64
CA LYS A 163 20.11 3.26 -0.98
C LYS A 163 21.07 3.61 0.17
N LYS A 164 21.95 4.56 -0.02
CA LYS A 164 22.88 5.02 1.01
C LYS A 164 22.14 5.79 2.11
N LEU A 165 21.20 6.64 1.73
CA LEU A 165 20.34 7.39 2.66
C LEU A 165 19.46 6.46 3.50
N ASN A 166 18.89 5.41 2.93
CA ASN A 166 18.03 4.48 3.67
C ASN A 166 18.81 3.71 4.75
N VAL A 167 20.04 3.27 4.47
CA VAL A 167 20.90 2.61 5.46
C VAL A 167 21.27 3.58 6.60
N TYR A 168 21.54 4.84 6.27
CA TYR A 168 21.82 5.88 7.24
C TYR A 168 20.57 6.26 8.04
N ALA A 169 19.44 6.37 7.34
CA ALA A 169 18.15 6.72 7.90
C ALA A 169 17.62 5.63 8.86
N GLN A 170 17.71 4.36 8.52
CA GLN A 170 17.33 3.27 9.42
C GLN A 170 18.14 3.28 10.73
N LYS A 171 19.39 3.79 10.67
CA LYS A 171 20.23 3.95 11.86
C LYS A 171 19.92 5.23 12.67
N ASN A 172 19.30 6.25 12.06
CA ASN A 172 19.21 7.58 12.65
C ASN A 172 17.81 8.24 12.55
N LEU A 173 16.82 7.62 11.89
CA LEU A 173 15.51 8.24 11.61
C LEU A 173 14.58 8.40 12.82
N SER A 174 14.93 7.89 14.00
CA SER A 174 14.28 8.33 15.26
C SER A 174 14.60 9.81 15.61
N LYS A 175 15.42 10.51 14.79
CA LYS A 175 15.95 11.85 15.10
C LYS A 175 15.72 12.90 14.00
N ILE A 176 15.07 12.58 12.88
CA ILE A 176 14.87 13.53 11.78
C ILE A 176 13.37 13.62 11.49
N ASP A 177 12.73 14.66 12.02
CA ASP A 177 11.43 15.13 11.53
C ASP A 177 11.64 15.85 10.18
N PHE A 178 10.85 15.41 9.17
CA PHE A 178 10.77 16.08 7.88
C PHE A 178 9.48 16.92 7.81
#